data_3022b30f4a507a2ef703ad7b0e5a4bd3
#
_entry.id   3022b30f4a507a2ef703ad7b0e5a4bd3
#
_cell.length_a   1.000
_cell.length_b   1.000
_cell.length_c   1.000
_cell.angle_alpha   90.00
_cell.angle_beta   90.00
_cell.angle_gamma   90.00
#
_symmetry.space_group_name_H-M   'P 1'
#
loop_
_entity.id
_entity.type
_entity.pdbx_description
1 polymer ?
#
loop_
_entity_poly.entity_id
_entity_poly.type
_entity_poly.pdbx_seq_one_letter_code
_entity_poly.pdbx_strand_id
1 'polypeptide(L)'
;MIKKILYGVILGTLMMAVLTGCGKKDNEDKADKSETTTTQAEVADIDVAAQTIVDTLQAEGDFSETLAAVDNNMALSRLYVLDSAKIEEACFYTSSGATAEEIVVIKVNDEAYMETVKGAFDARIADQTEAFKDYVPEEVPKLEDAVIYTNGCYAILCVSGDSSKIDSSIANIFN
;
A
#
# COMPACT_ATOMS: atom_id res chain seq x y z
N MET A 1 22.55 -28.39 27.70
CA MET A 1 22.50 -27.36 28.77
C MET A 1 21.25 -26.52 28.55
N ILE A 2 20.27 -26.75 29.42
CA ILE A 2 18.92 -26.15 29.35
C ILE A 2 18.97 -24.88 30.19
N LYS A 3 18.72 -23.70 29.58
CA LYS A 3 18.46 -22.47 30.33
C LYS A 3 16.97 -22.14 30.29
N LYS A 4 16.32 -22.42 31.43
CA LYS A 4 14.97 -21.95 31.74
C LYS A 4 15.00 -20.44 31.99
N ILE A 5 14.17 -19.66 31.32
CA ILE A 5 13.91 -18.25 31.64
C ILE A 5 12.51 -18.14 32.23
N LEU A 6 12.50 -17.55 33.42
CA LEU A 6 11.43 -17.43 34.40
C LEU A 6 10.38 -16.40 33.97
N TYR A 7 9.11 -16.77 34.07
CA TYR A 7 7.96 -15.87 33.95
C TYR A 7 7.83 -15.01 35.20
N GLY A 8 7.88 -13.69 35.04
CA GLY A 8 7.52 -12.71 36.07
C GLY A 8 6.09 -12.22 35.89
N VAL A 9 5.17 -12.69 36.70
CA VAL A 9 3.80 -12.19 36.85
C VAL A 9 3.87 -10.96 37.74
N ILE A 10 3.46 -9.78 37.23
CA ILE A 10 3.21 -8.57 38.03
C ILE A 10 1.72 -8.37 38.12
N LEU A 11 1.19 -8.65 39.28
CA LEU A 11 -0.15 -8.35 39.76
C LEU A 11 -0.14 -6.89 40.29
N GLY A 12 -0.82 -5.98 39.62
CA GLY A 12 -0.95 -4.58 40.03
C GLY A 12 -2.40 -4.24 40.38
N THR A 13 -2.61 -3.94 41.61
CA THR A 13 -3.82 -3.75 42.40
C THR A 13 -4.71 -2.59 41.92
N LEU A 14 -5.99 -2.88 41.87
CA LEU A 14 -7.16 -1.99 41.79
C LEU A 14 -7.25 -1.07 43.02
N MET A 15 -7.36 0.24 42.83
CA MET A 15 -7.73 1.19 43.88
C MET A 15 -8.91 2.06 43.43
N MET A 16 -10.09 1.70 43.95
CA MET A 16 -11.31 2.51 43.93
C MET A 16 -11.19 3.68 44.92
N ALA A 17 -11.45 4.89 44.48
CA ALA A 17 -11.78 6.00 45.34
C ALA A 17 -13.09 6.65 44.89
N VAL A 18 -14.14 6.41 45.66
CA VAL A 18 -15.44 7.09 45.59
C VAL A 18 -15.34 8.36 46.46
N LEU A 19 -15.60 9.53 45.91
CA LEU A 19 -15.92 10.73 46.70
C LEU A 19 -17.13 11.42 46.12
N THR A 20 -18.26 11.26 46.81
CA THR A 20 -19.46 12.09 46.78
C THR A 20 -19.18 13.45 47.37
N GLY A 21 -19.54 14.53 46.66
CA GLY A 21 -19.48 15.90 47.17
C GLY A 21 -20.44 16.79 46.39
N CYS A 22 -21.60 17.05 46.98
CA CYS A 22 -22.62 18.00 46.51
C CYS A 22 -22.23 19.43 47.00
N GLY A 23 -22.29 20.43 46.10
CA GLY A 23 -22.06 21.82 46.47
C GLY A 23 -22.24 22.77 45.29
N LYS A 24 -23.07 23.73 45.46
CA LYS A 24 -23.79 24.61 44.54
C LYS A 24 -23.02 25.91 44.28
N LYS A 25 -23.14 26.43 43.06
CA LYS A 25 -23.16 27.85 42.59
C LYS A 25 -21.86 28.58 42.19
N ASP A 26 -21.99 29.06 40.97
CA ASP A 26 -21.69 30.35 40.36
C ASP A 26 -20.30 30.62 39.73
N ASN A 27 -20.41 30.90 38.40
CA ASN A 27 -19.70 31.83 37.51
C ASN A 27 -18.28 31.54 36.98
N GLU A 28 -18.32 31.43 35.61
CA GLU A 28 -17.40 32.01 34.62
C GLU A 28 -15.90 31.72 34.76
N ASP A 29 -15.37 30.82 33.87
CA ASP A 29 -14.48 31.26 32.80
C ASP A 29 -14.22 30.12 31.79
N LYS A 30 -14.14 30.51 30.50
CA LYS A 30 -13.87 29.68 29.35
C LYS A 30 -12.48 29.06 29.46
N ALA A 31 -12.40 27.73 29.32
CA ALA A 31 -11.23 27.04 28.78
C ALA A 31 -11.72 26.00 27.80
N ASP A 32 -11.51 26.29 26.56
CA ASP A 32 -11.68 25.48 25.37
C ASP A 32 -10.90 24.16 25.52
N LYS A 33 -11.61 23.06 25.73
CA LYS A 33 -11.06 21.73 25.66
C LYS A 33 -11.51 21.13 24.33
N SER A 34 -10.72 21.37 23.30
CA SER A 34 -10.83 20.73 22.02
C SER A 34 -10.72 19.21 22.23
N GLU A 35 -11.86 18.55 22.27
CA GLU A 35 -11.93 17.12 22.04
C GLU A 35 -11.63 16.88 20.56
N THR A 36 -10.43 16.42 20.29
CA THR A 36 -10.08 15.87 18.98
C THR A 36 -10.86 14.57 18.81
N THR A 37 -12.06 14.69 18.24
CA THR A 37 -12.80 13.57 17.69
C THR A 37 -11.99 13.10 16.48
N THR A 38 -11.20 12.06 16.67
CA THR A 38 -10.65 11.29 15.55
C THR A 38 -11.84 10.60 14.88
N THR A 39 -12.40 11.28 13.89
CA THR A 39 -13.30 10.65 12.92
C THR A 39 -12.44 9.70 12.12
N GLN A 40 -12.45 8.41 12.48
CA GLN A 40 -12.08 7.38 11.53
C GLN A 40 -13.10 7.52 10.39
N ALA A 41 -12.65 8.04 9.25
CA ALA A 41 -13.39 7.91 8.02
C ALA A 41 -13.56 6.41 7.80
N GLU A 42 -14.81 5.92 7.77
CA GLU A 42 -15.14 4.61 7.21
C GLU A 42 -14.59 4.64 5.78
N VAL A 43 -13.49 3.90 5.56
CA VAL A 43 -13.02 3.63 4.21
C VAL A 43 -14.14 2.80 3.58
N ALA A 44 -14.86 3.37 2.61
CA ALA A 44 -15.83 2.62 1.84
C ALA A 44 -15.10 1.37 1.32
N ASP A 45 -15.72 0.21 1.48
CA ASP A 45 -15.22 -1.06 0.96
C ASP A 45 -15.31 -0.98 -0.58
N ILE A 46 -14.27 -0.41 -1.20
CA ILE A 46 -14.19 -0.21 -2.64
C ILE A 46 -13.76 -1.54 -3.23
N ASP A 47 -14.69 -2.26 -3.85
CA ASP A 47 -14.43 -3.53 -4.53
C ASP A 47 -14.36 -3.29 -6.05
N VAL A 48 -13.15 -3.10 -6.56
CA VAL A 48 -12.86 -2.91 -7.99
C VAL A 48 -11.97 -4.06 -8.46
N ALA A 49 -12.38 -4.76 -9.53
CA ALA A 49 -11.56 -5.82 -10.11
C ALA A 49 -10.18 -5.30 -10.53
N ALA A 50 -9.12 -6.05 -10.22
CA ALA A 50 -7.75 -5.68 -10.54
C ALA A 50 -7.55 -5.37 -12.03
N GLN A 51 -8.24 -6.11 -12.92
CA GLN A 51 -8.20 -5.87 -14.36
C GLN A 51 -8.78 -4.50 -14.74
N THR A 52 -9.87 -4.05 -14.10
CA THR A 52 -10.46 -2.73 -14.36
C THR A 52 -9.50 -1.59 -14.02
N ILE A 53 -8.74 -1.75 -12.93
CA ILE A 53 -7.70 -0.79 -12.53
C ILE A 53 -6.61 -0.74 -13.60
N VAL A 54 -6.11 -1.90 -14.04
CA VAL A 54 -5.10 -1.97 -15.12
C VAL A 54 -5.59 -1.32 -16.41
N ASP A 55 -6.81 -1.64 -16.84
CA ASP A 55 -7.38 -1.11 -18.09
C ASP A 55 -7.47 0.42 -18.03
N THR A 56 -7.86 0.98 -16.87
CA THR A 56 -7.91 2.42 -16.65
C THR A 56 -6.51 3.03 -16.71
N LEU A 57 -5.54 2.46 -15.99
CA LEU A 57 -4.17 2.97 -15.97
C LEU A 57 -3.49 2.88 -17.34
N GLN A 58 -3.74 1.82 -18.13
CA GLN A 58 -3.24 1.70 -19.48
C GLN A 58 -3.85 2.76 -20.43
N ALA A 59 -5.13 3.09 -20.23
CA ALA A 59 -5.83 4.04 -21.09
C ALA A 59 -5.44 5.49 -20.79
N GLU A 60 -5.17 5.83 -19.53
CA GLU A 60 -4.93 7.21 -19.07
C GLU A 60 -3.46 7.53 -18.85
N GLY A 61 -2.62 6.51 -18.66
CA GLY A 61 -1.19 6.66 -18.41
C GLY A 61 -0.40 7.04 -19.66
N ASP A 62 0.84 7.44 -19.46
CA ASP A 62 1.81 7.77 -20.51
C ASP A 62 2.81 6.63 -20.66
N PHE A 63 2.55 5.75 -21.62
CA PHE A 63 3.38 4.59 -21.91
C PHE A 63 3.95 4.67 -23.32
N SER A 64 5.24 4.38 -23.47
CA SER A 64 5.95 4.42 -24.76
C SER A 64 5.55 3.27 -25.66
N GLU A 65 5.05 2.17 -25.09
CA GLU A 65 4.55 0.99 -25.81
C GLU A 65 3.34 0.37 -25.11
N THR A 66 2.64 -0.52 -25.82
CA THR A 66 1.52 -1.26 -25.23
C THR A 66 2.09 -2.32 -24.28
N LEU A 67 1.67 -2.26 -23.02
CA LEU A 67 2.07 -3.25 -22.03
C LEU A 67 1.33 -4.58 -22.27
N ALA A 68 2.03 -5.69 -22.10
CA ALA A 68 1.52 -7.04 -22.28
C ALA A 68 1.32 -7.74 -20.94
N ALA A 69 0.23 -8.51 -20.84
CA ALA A 69 -0.04 -9.31 -19.64
C ALA A 69 1.04 -10.39 -19.44
N VAL A 70 1.46 -10.53 -18.18
CA VAL A 70 2.38 -11.58 -17.73
C VAL A 70 1.58 -12.64 -16.98
N ASP A 71 1.96 -13.93 -17.13
CA ASP A 71 1.35 -14.99 -16.35
C ASP A 71 1.50 -14.77 -14.85
N ASN A 72 0.38 -14.78 -14.11
CA ASN A 72 0.33 -14.43 -12.70
C ASN A 72 1.22 -15.35 -11.84
N ASN A 73 1.26 -16.67 -12.12
CA ASN A 73 2.09 -17.58 -11.34
C ASN A 73 3.58 -17.31 -11.57
N MET A 74 3.96 -16.99 -12.80
CA MET A 74 5.32 -16.62 -13.14
C MET A 74 5.72 -15.30 -12.48
N ALA A 75 4.86 -14.28 -12.55
CA ALA A 75 5.11 -12.99 -11.94
C ALA A 75 5.23 -13.11 -10.41
N LEU A 76 4.25 -13.73 -9.73
CA LEU A 76 4.26 -13.94 -8.29
C LEU A 76 5.48 -14.74 -7.82
N SER A 77 5.87 -15.80 -8.53
CA SER A 77 6.93 -16.69 -8.06
C SER A 77 8.34 -16.22 -8.41
N ARG A 78 8.52 -15.43 -9.46
CA ARG A 78 9.86 -15.09 -10.00
C ARG A 78 10.19 -13.61 -9.98
N LEU A 79 9.20 -12.74 -10.25
CA LEU A 79 9.44 -11.30 -10.32
C LEU A 79 9.25 -10.62 -8.96
N TYR A 80 8.22 -11.04 -8.20
CA TYR A 80 7.84 -10.41 -6.94
C TYR A 80 8.06 -11.30 -5.71
N VAL A 81 8.27 -12.60 -5.89
CA VAL A 81 8.51 -13.60 -4.84
C VAL A 81 7.47 -13.53 -3.72
N LEU A 82 6.18 -13.51 -4.12
CA LEU A 82 5.04 -13.40 -3.23
C LEU A 82 4.31 -14.76 -3.09
N ASP A 83 3.73 -15.00 -1.91
CA ASP A 83 2.91 -16.18 -1.64
C ASP A 83 1.53 -16.04 -2.31
N SER A 84 1.29 -16.83 -3.35
CA SER A 84 0.02 -16.82 -4.09
C SER A 84 -1.20 -17.14 -3.21
N ALA A 85 -1.04 -17.87 -2.10
CA ALA A 85 -2.12 -18.17 -1.17
C ALA A 85 -2.60 -16.92 -0.39
N LYS A 86 -1.84 -15.82 -0.41
CA LYS A 86 -2.16 -14.53 0.21
C LYS A 86 -2.78 -13.53 -0.76
N ILE A 87 -2.89 -13.88 -2.03
CA ILE A 87 -3.37 -13.01 -3.10
C ILE A 87 -4.78 -13.44 -3.50
N GLU A 88 -5.72 -12.51 -3.48
CA GLU A 88 -7.10 -12.70 -3.97
C GLU A 88 -7.17 -12.49 -5.48
N GLU A 89 -6.64 -11.36 -5.97
CA GLU A 89 -6.50 -11.03 -7.38
C GLU A 89 -5.14 -10.43 -7.67
N ALA A 90 -4.62 -10.66 -8.86
CA ALA A 90 -3.42 -9.97 -9.34
C ALA A 90 -3.45 -9.82 -10.86
N CYS A 91 -2.95 -8.68 -11.34
CA CYS A 91 -2.69 -8.40 -12.74
C CYS A 91 -1.30 -7.81 -12.88
N PHE A 92 -0.51 -8.36 -13.80
CA PHE A 92 0.84 -7.91 -14.10
C PHE A 92 0.94 -7.60 -15.59
N TYR A 93 1.33 -6.38 -15.92
CA TYR A 93 1.51 -5.91 -17.28
C TYR A 93 2.87 -5.24 -17.40
N THR A 94 3.68 -5.68 -18.35
CA THR A 94 5.03 -5.15 -18.55
C THR A 94 5.25 -4.76 -20.00
N SER A 95 6.21 -3.90 -20.21
CA SER A 95 6.77 -3.60 -21.53
C SER A 95 7.44 -4.83 -22.17
N SER A 96 7.88 -4.69 -23.40
CA SER A 96 8.66 -5.73 -24.11
C SER A 96 10.05 -5.99 -23.50
N GLY A 97 10.45 -5.17 -22.51
CA GLY A 97 11.80 -5.12 -21.95
C GLY A 97 12.68 -4.05 -22.60
N ALA A 98 12.14 -3.30 -23.58
CA ALA A 98 12.82 -2.13 -24.13
C ALA A 98 12.71 -0.91 -23.21
N THR A 99 11.63 -0.83 -22.42
CA THR A 99 11.39 0.20 -21.42
C THR A 99 11.18 -0.42 -20.03
N ALA A 100 11.27 0.41 -18.98
CA ALA A 100 11.02 -0.02 -17.61
C ALA A 100 9.52 0.01 -17.23
N GLU A 101 8.65 0.34 -18.18
CA GLU A 101 7.24 0.57 -17.96
C GLU A 101 6.51 -0.70 -17.50
N GLU A 102 5.72 -0.58 -16.44
CA GLU A 102 5.06 -1.70 -15.78
C GLU A 102 3.80 -1.24 -15.04
N ILE A 103 2.75 -2.05 -15.07
CA ILE A 103 1.56 -1.89 -14.20
C ILE A 103 1.35 -3.20 -13.46
N VAL A 104 1.27 -3.10 -12.14
CA VAL A 104 0.94 -4.22 -11.25
C VAL A 104 -0.18 -3.81 -10.33
N VAL A 105 -1.21 -4.63 -10.28
CA VAL A 105 -2.31 -4.49 -9.33
C VAL A 105 -2.43 -5.80 -8.57
N ILE A 106 -2.37 -5.72 -7.25
CA ILE A 106 -2.51 -6.86 -6.35
C ILE A 106 -3.60 -6.55 -5.33
N LYS A 107 -4.56 -7.46 -5.18
CA LYS A 107 -5.53 -7.49 -4.10
C LYS A 107 -5.18 -8.64 -3.16
N VAL A 108 -4.82 -8.32 -1.93
CA VAL A 108 -4.51 -9.32 -0.91
C VAL A 108 -5.79 -9.78 -0.18
N ASN A 109 -5.79 -11.02 0.33
CA ASN A 109 -6.91 -11.53 1.13
C ASN A 109 -6.80 -11.17 2.63
N ASP A 110 -5.71 -10.51 3.05
CA ASP A 110 -5.47 -10.04 4.41
C ASP A 110 -4.53 -8.82 4.37
N GLU A 111 -4.99 -7.67 4.86
CA GLU A 111 -4.22 -6.43 4.91
C GLU A 111 -2.87 -6.57 5.64
N ALA A 112 -2.75 -7.52 6.55
CA ALA A 112 -1.50 -7.80 7.24
C ALA A 112 -0.36 -8.22 6.28
N TYR A 113 -0.69 -8.66 5.05
CA TYR A 113 0.28 -9.02 4.03
C TYR A 113 0.76 -7.82 3.19
N MET A 114 0.13 -6.65 3.32
CA MET A 114 0.40 -5.46 2.51
C MET A 114 1.86 -4.98 2.58
N GLU A 115 2.46 -4.97 3.77
CA GLU A 115 3.86 -4.57 3.92
C GLU A 115 4.83 -5.51 3.17
N THR A 116 4.48 -6.80 3.04
CA THR A 116 5.26 -7.75 2.23
C THR A 116 5.15 -7.41 0.75
N VAL A 117 3.95 -7.03 0.27
CA VAL A 117 3.72 -6.62 -1.12
C VAL A 117 4.49 -5.34 -1.44
N LYS A 118 4.45 -4.33 -0.57
CA LYS A 118 5.23 -3.09 -0.72
C LYS A 118 6.72 -3.37 -0.81
N GLY A 119 7.24 -4.21 0.09
CA GLY A 119 8.66 -4.60 0.05
C GLY A 119 9.04 -5.32 -1.24
N ALA A 120 8.13 -6.09 -1.84
CA ALA A 120 8.35 -6.72 -3.14
C ALA A 120 8.35 -5.69 -4.29
N PHE A 121 7.52 -4.65 -4.21
CA PHE A 121 7.52 -3.54 -5.18
C PHE A 121 8.83 -2.74 -5.09
N ASP A 122 9.28 -2.40 -3.89
CA ASP A 122 10.56 -1.71 -3.68
C ASP A 122 11.74 -2.53 -4.23
N ALA A 123 11.77 -3.84 -3.98
CA ALA A 123 12.79 -4.74 -4.51
C ALA A 123 12.74 -4.80 -6.05
N ARG A 124 11.55 -4.84 -6.64
CA ARG A 124 11.36 -4.85 -8.09
C ARG A 124 11.90 -3.57 -8.74
N ILE A 125 11.60 -2.39 -8.17
CA ILE A 125 12.12 -1.10 -8.65
C ILE A 125 13.65 -1.09 -8.57
N ALA A 126 14.23 -1.55 -7.46
CA ALA A 126 15.67 -1.61 -7.29
C ALA A 126 16.36 -2.52 -8.33
N ASP A 127 15.82 -3.71 -8.56
CA ASP A 127 16.31 -4.67 -9.54
C ASP A 127 16.22 -4.11 -10.97
N GLN A 128 15.12 -3.45 -11.31
CA GLN A 128 14.94 -2.80 -12.61
C GLN A 128 15.91 -1.63 -12.78
N THR A 129 16.08 -0.79 -11.76
CA THR A 129 17.03 0.33 -11.78
C THR A 129 18.45 -0.16 -12.04
N GLU A 130 18.86 -1.24 -11.36
CA GLU A 130 20.17 -1.86 -11.59
C GLU A 130 20.33 -2.38 -13.03
N ALA A 131 19.27 -2.99 -13.59
CA ALA A 131 19.31 -3.54 -14.94
C ALA A 131 19.34 -2.44 -16.02
N PHE A 132 18.57 -1.36 -15.84
CA PHE A 132 18.45 -0.30 -16.85
C PHE A 132 19.58 0.72 -16.81
N LYS A 133 20.20 0.98 -15.67
CA LYS A 133 21.24 2.02 -15.53
C LYS A 133 22.39 1.92 -16.52
N ASP A 134 22.78 0.71 -16.89
CA ASP A 134 23.90 0.43 -17.79
C ASP A 134 23.47 0.15 -19.24
N TYR A 135 22.17 -0.17 -19.46
CA TYR A 135 21.66 -0.57 -20.74
C TYR A 135 20.81 0.50 -21.43
N VAL A 136 19.84 1.08 -20.71
CA VAL A 136 18.96 2.16 -21.18
C VAL A 136 18.79 3.17 -20.05
N PRO A 137 19.82 3.96 -19.71
CA PRO A 137 19.81 4.83 -18.52
C PRO A 137 18.71 5.89 -18.55
N GLU A 138 18.13 6.21 -19.72
CA GLU A 138 16.99 7.10 -19.87
C GLU A 138 15.68 6.57 -19.26
N GLU A 139 15.62 5.27 -18.93
CA GLU A 139 14.48 4.66 -18.24
C GLU A 139 14.57 4.79 -16.70
N VAL A 140 15.76 5.05 -16.15
CA VAL A 140 15.94 5.16 -14.69
C VAL A 140 15.07 6.25 -14.05
N PRO A 141 14.88 7.45 -14.64
CA PRO A 141 13.99 8.45 -14.07
C PRO A 141 12.54 7.98 -13.92
N LYS A 142 12.02 7.11 -14.82
CA LYS A 142 10.67 6.54 -14.67
C LYS A 142 10.57 5.62 -13.45
N LEU A 143 11.65 4.90 -13.13
CA LEU A 143 11.72 4.03 -11.95
C LEU A 143 11.85 4.83 -10.66
N GLU A 144 12.59 5.96 -10.69
CA GLU A 144 12.70 6.89 -9.56
C GLU A 144 11.37 7.58 -9.26
N ASP A 145 10.54 7.81 -10.30
CA ASP A 145 9.20 8.42 -10.22
C ASP A 145 8.07 7.38 -10.17
N ALA A 146 8.38 6.09 -9.92
CA ALA A 146 7.40 5.02 -9.85
C ALA A 146 6.34 5.28 -8.78
N VAL A 147 5.07 5.09 -9.13
CA VAL A 147 3.95 5.22 -8.20
C VAL A 147 3.72 3.91 -7.48
N ILE A 148 3.83 3.92 -6.15
CA ILE A 148 3.35 2.83 -5.28
C ILE A 148 2.17 3.37 -4.47
N TYR A 149 1.01 2.76 -4.66
CA TYR A 149 -0.22 3.13 -3.96
C TYR A 149 -0.80 1.93 -3.21
N THR A 150 -1.33 2.18 -2.01
CA THR A 150 -2.04 1.17 -1.22
C THR A 150 -3.33 1.73 -0.64
N ASN A 151 -4.40 0.94 -0.69
CA ASN A 151 -5.69 1.28 -0.07
C ASN A 151 -6.40 -0.01 0.35
N GLY A 152 -6.60 -0.21 1.66
CA GLY A 152 -7.13 -1.44 2.20
C GLY A 152 -6.34 -2.65 1.72
N CYS A 153 -7.01 -3.58 1.03
CA CYS A 153 -6.40 -4.78 0.44
C CYS A 153 -5.72 -4.56 -0.92
N TYR A 154 -5.72 -3.36 -1.49
CA TYR A 154 -5.14 -3.08 -2.81
C TYR A 154 -3.73 -2.52 -2.71
N ALA A 155 -2.84 -3.04 -3.54
CA ALA A 155 -1.52 -2.49 -3.83
C ALA A 155 -1.34 -2.32 -5.33
N ILE A 156 -0.84 -1.16 -5.74
CA ILE A 156 -0.57 -0.81 -7.13
C ILE A 156 0.88 -0.35 -7.25
N LEU A 157 1.60 -0.90 -8.23
CA LEU A 157 2.86 -0.36 -8.72
C LEU A 157 2.64 0.07 -10.16
N CYS A 158 3.02 1.29 -10.50
CA CYS A 158 2.99 1.78 -11.88
C CYS A 158 4.28 2.55 -12.20
N VAL A 159 4.97 2.13 -13.25
CA VAL A 159 6.12 2.81 -13.84
C VAL A 159 5.70 3.33 -15.21
N SER A 160 5.66 4.65 -15.39
CA SER A 160 5.19 5.32 -16.61
C SER A 160 6.00 6.57 -16.91
N GLY A 161 5.76 7.19 -18.05
CA GLY A 161 6.38 8.45 -18.44
C GLY A 161 5.86 9.68 -17.68
N ASP A 162 4.69 9.57 -17.01
CA ASP A 162 4.06 10.66 -16.24
C ASP A 162 3.34 10.11 -15.00
N SER A 163 4.03 10.15 -13.86
CA SER A 163 3.50 9.69 -12.57
C SER A 163 2.28 10.47 -12.10
N SER A 164 2.17 11.77 -12.45
CA SER A 164 1.03 12.60 -12.03
C SER A 164 -0.28 12.21 -12.70
N LYS A 165 -0.25 11.70 -13.94
CA LYS A 165 -1.42 11.10 -14.58
C LYS A 165 -1.87 9.84 -13.85
N ILE A 166 -0.91 8.99 -13.45
CA ILE A 166 -1.18 7.76 -12.70
C ILE A 166 -1.81 8.08 -11.35
N ASP A 167 -1.25 9.03 -10.58
CA ASP A 167 -1.82 9.47 -9.30
C ASP A 167 -3.26 9.97 -9.46
N SER A 168 -3.52 10.77 -10.51
CA SER A 168 -4.85 11.29 -10.79
C SER A 168 -5.85 10.18 -11.14
N SER A 169 -5.43 9.21 -11.95
CA SER A 169 -6.27 8.06 -12.34
C SER A 169 -6.58 7.18 -11.12
N ILE A 170 -5.60 6.89 -10.28
CA ILE A 170 -5.78 6.13 -9.04
C ILE A 170 -6.74 6.87 -8.09
N ALA A 171 -6.56 8.19 -7.92
CA ALA A 171 -7.45 8.99 -7.09
C ALA A 171 -8.91 8.94 -7.60
N ASN A 172 -9.14 8.91 -8.90
CA ASN A 172 -10.48 8.79 -9.48
C ASN A 172 -11.10 7.40 -9.28
N ILE A 173 -10.28 6.34 -9.22
CA ILE A 173 -10.75 4.95 -9.00
C ILE A 173 -11.20 4.75 -7.54
N PHE A 174 -10.49 5.35 -6.59
CA PHE A 174 -10.66 5.08 -5.15
C PHE A 174 -11.35 6.22 -4.36
N ASN A 175 -11.97 7.21 -5.05
CA ASN A 175 -12.74 8.31 -4.42
C ASN A 175 -14.26 8.16 -4.53
#